data_40e883ed1dd6da2345d547632623223c
#
_entry.id   40e883ed1dd6da2345d547632623223c
#
_cell.length_a   1.000
_cell.length_b   1.000
_cell.length_c   1.000
_cell.angle_alpha   90.00
_cell.angle_beta   90.00
_cell.angle_gamma   90.00
#
_symmetry.space_group_name_H-M   'P 1'
#
loop_
_entity.id
_entity.type
_entity.pdbx_description
1 polymer ?
#
loop_
_entity_poly.entity_id
_entity_poly.type
_entity_poly.pdbx_seq_one_letter_code
_entity_poly.pdbx_strand_id
1 'polypeptide(L)'
;MLNAVGIDVAKHKSTVTIRRPGDEIVLPPCDVHHNQAEINELIDYIKGLEGETKVCMEHTGRYYEPIVHWLSSAGIFVSAVNPILIKDFNDDDTFRAPKTDKADAAKIARYALDRWTKLKQYGHMDETRNQLKTMNRQFGFYMDQKTAMKNNLIALLDETYPGANNFFDSKAREDGSQKWVDFVYTYWHVDCVRGKSLKAFTEHYQKWCKRKGYNFGVRKAKEIYEMSSGLIAMFPKDDNTKMLVRQAVDVLNSTSATVERLRREIDKLASTLPEYPVVLAMDGVGTTLGPQLIAEIGDVTRFTKRGALTAFAGVDPGGDQSGDHERKSNRTSKKGSPHLRKTLFVIMDGIL
;
A
#
# COMPACT_ATOMS: atom_id res chain seq x y z
N MET A 1 31.10 21.47 18.40
CA MET A 1 29.71 21.86 18.70
C MET A 1 28.77 20.85 18.08
N LEU A 2 27.59 20.62 18.69
CA LEU A 2 26.56 19.75 18.13
C LEU A 2 25.39 20.62 17.68
N ASN A 3 24.97 20.48 16.43
CA ASN A 3 23.83 21.24 15.87
C ASN A 3 22.71 20.26 15.54
N ALA A 4 21.59 20.34 16.23
CA ALA A 4 20.39 19.56 15.94
C ALA A 4 19.40 20.36 15.10
N VAL A 5 19.18 19.93 13.89
CA VAL A 5 18.16 20.50 12.99
C VAL A 5 16.89 19.68 13.15
N GLY A 6 15.86 20.27 13.73
CA GLY A 6 14.53 19.67 13.85
C GLY A 6 13.64 20.16 12.71
N ILE A 7 13.04 19.23 11.98
CA ILE A 7 12.16 19.54 10.86
C ILE A 7 10.80 18.89 11.09
N ASP A 8 9.77 19.71 11.21
CA ASP A 8 8.38 19.28 11.11
C ASP A 8 7.91 19.42 9.65
N VAL A 9 7.55 18.29 9.04
CA VAL A 9 7.30 18.22 7.59
C VAL A 9 5.81 18.21 7.29
N ALA A 10 5.34 19.23 6.55
CA ALA A 10 3.99 19.30 5.99
C ALA A 10 4.00 19.13 4.45
N LYS A 11 2.85 19.25 3.80
CA LYS A 11 2.68 18.92 2.37
C LYS A 11 3.48 19.79 1.40
N HIS A 12 3.62 21.08 1.66
CA HIS A 12 4.24 22.03 0.73
C HIS A 12 5.34 22.87 1.37
N LYS A 13 5.47 22.77 2.68
CA LYS A 13 6.47 23.46 3.48
C LYS A 13 6.88 22.62 4.67
N SER A 14 8.02 22.92 5.23
CA SER A 14 8.47 22.36 6.52
C SER A 14 8.80 23.49 7.46
N THR A 15 8.53 23.30 8.74
CA THR A 15 9.03 24.21 9.78
C THR A 15 10.36 23.68 10.29
N VAL A 16 11.40 24.49 10.21
CA VAL A 16 12.79 24.12 10.54
C VAL A 16 13.28 24.98 11.70
N THR A 17 13.97 24.35 12.64
CA THR A 17 14.71 25.06 13.70
C THR A 17 16.05 24.37 13.96
N ILE A 18 17.02 25.13 14.44
CA ILE A 18 18.35 24.59 14.79
C ILE A 18 18.66 24.94 16.23
N ARG A 19 18.99 23.91 17.01
CA ARG A 19 19.33 24.03 18.41
C ARG A 19 20.66 23.38 18.75
N ARG A 20 21.29 23.88 19.80
CA ARG A 20 22.50 23.31 20.40
C ARG A 20 22.24 22.88 21.85
N PRO A 21 23.16 22.10 22.47
CA PRO A 21 23.05 21.76 23.87
C PRO A 21 22.85 22.99 24.78
N GLY A 22 22.03 22.84 25.81
CA GLY A 22 21.63 23.96 26.68
C GLY A 22 20.48 24.80 26.12
N ASP A 23 19.77 24.28 25.14
CA ASP A 23 18.63 24.92 24.46
C ASP A 23 18.96 26.22 23.73
N GLU A 24 20.26 26.40 23.37
CA GLU A 24 20.72 27.53 22.53
C GLU A 24 20.02 27.47 21.16
N ILE A 25 19.35 28.53 20.78
CA ILE A 25 18.67 28.68 19.49
C ILE A 25 19.63 29.29 18.48
N VAL A 26 20.07 28.47 17.49
CA VAL A 26 20.91 28.93 16.39
C VAL A 26 20.05 29.47 15.24
N LEU A 27 18.96 28.79 14.93
CA LEU A 27 17.94 29.23 13.98
C LEU A 27 16.58 29.14 14.65
N PRO A 28 15.86 30.24 14.85
CA PRO A 28 14.49 30.19 15.35
C PRO A 28 13.57 29.48 14.36
N PRO A 29 12.44 28.90 14.81
CA PRO A 29 11.54 28.20 13.92
C PRO A 29 11.07 29.06 12.75
N CYS A 30 11.40 28.66 11.53
CA CYS A 30 11.04 29.32 10.28
C CYS A 30 10.47 28.29 9.29
N ASP A 31 9.64 28.79 8.38
CA ASP A 31 9.07 27.96 7.32
C ASP A 31 10.01 27.93 6.12
N VAL A 32 10.18 26.74 5.55
CA VAL A 32 10.95 26.48 4.32
C VAL A 32 10.00 25.79 3.34
N HIS A 33 9.73 26.41 2.19
CA HIS A 33 8.88 25.83 1.18
C HIS A 33 9.63 24.77 0.37
N HIS A 34 8.89 23.75 -0.09
CA HIS A 34 9.46 22.63 -0.85
C HIS A 34 9.70 23.03 -2.32
N ASN A 35 10.55 24.02 -2.53
CA ASN A 35 11.05 24.45 -3.83
C ASN A 35 12.58 24.42 -3.85
N GLN A 36 13.15 24.36 -5.05
CA GLN A 36 14.59 24.19 -5.23
C GLN A 36 15.43 25.29 -4.56
N ALA A 37 14.96 26.55 -4.61
CA ALA A 37 15.71 27.68 -4.08
C ALA A 37 15.82 27.61 -2.54
N GLU A 38 14.69 27.50 -1.83
CA GLU A 38 14.65 27.48 -0.37
C GLU A 38 15.29 26.20 0.22
N ILE A 39 15.17 25.07 -0.46
CA ILE A 39 15.86 23.83 -0.05
C ILE A 39 17.37 23.96 -0.22
N ASN A 40 17.85 24.58 -1.30
CA ASN A 40 19.28 24.82 -1.47
C ASN A 40 19.81 25.81 -0.43
N GLU A 41 19.08 26.89 -0.13
CA GLU A 41 19.43 27.82 0.95
C GLU A 41 19.52 27.10 2.31
N LEU A 42 18.59 26.21 2.62
CA LEU A 42 18.65 25.40 3.83
C LEU A 42 19.88 24.47 3.85
N ILE A 43 20.21 23.82 2.72
CA ILE A 43 21.38 22.96 2.59
C ILE A 43 22.65 23.76 2.82
N ASP A 44 22.79 24.91 2.19
CA ASP A 44 23.96 25.76 2.31
C ASP A 44 24.11 26.31 3.74
N TYR A 45 22.99 26.71 4.37
CA TYR A 45 22.98 27.12 5.77
C TYR A 45 23.46 26.01 6.71
N ILE A 46 22.94 24.80 6.55
CA ILE A 46 23.33 23.63 7.35
C ILE A 46 24.80 23.30 7.17
N LYS A 47 25.31 23.34 5.94
CA LYS A 47 26.71 23.07 5.63
C LYS A 47 27.67 24.14 6.15
N GLY A 48 27.20 25.38 6.30
CA GLY A 48 27.96 26.49 6.88
C GLY A 48 28.08 26.45 8.41
N LEU A 49 27.36 25.57 9.09
CA LEU A 49 27.42 25.47 10.54
C LEU A 49 28.72 24.81 11.03
N GLU A 50 29.37 25.43 11.99
CA GLU A 50 30.54 24.83 12.65
C GLU A 50 30.15 23.67 13.56
N GLY A 51 30.87 22.57 13.45
CA GLY A 51 30.68 21.37 14.27
C GLY A 51 29.88 20.27 13.63
N GLU A 52 29.52 19.25 14.41
CA GLU A 52 28.75 18.10 13.92
C GLU A 52 27.26 18.49 13.84
N THR A 53 26.65 18.29 12.67
CA THR A 53 25.25 18.61 12.44
C THR A 53 24.47 17.35 12.08
N LYS A 54 23.33 17.16 12.77
CA LYS A 54 22.38 16.10 12.46
C LYS A 54 20.98 16.68 12.27
N VAL A 55 20.34 16.26 11.18
CA VAL A 55 18.96 16.58 10.89
C VAL A 55 18.07 15.44 11.40
N CYS A 56 16.98 15.80 12.06
CA CYS A 56 15.97 14.87 12.54
C CYS A 56 14.59 15.33 12.08
N MET A 57 13.76 14.38 11.64
CA MET A 57 12.35 14.61 11.28
C MET A 57 11.51 13.39 11.57
N GLU A 58 10.19 13.58 11.64
CA GLU A 58 9.26 12.47 11.75
C GLU A 58 9.01 11.80 10.39
N HIS A 59 9.00 10.46 10.35
CA HIS A 59 8.62 9.73 9.13
C HIS A 59 7.10 9.56 9.02
N THR A 60 6.36 10.65 8.96
CA THR A 60 4.91 10.65 8.83
C THR A 60 4.48 10.83 7.37
N GLY A 61 3.69 9.88 6.86
CA GLY A 61 3.18 9.94 5.47
C GLY A 61 4.28 9.80 4.41
N ARG A 62 4.19 10.59 3.33
CA ARG A 62 5.15 10.59 2.20
C ARG A 62 5.90 11.91 2.04
N TYR A 63 5.51 12.94 2.77
CA TYR A 63 6.03 14.28 2.54
C TYR A 63 7.48 14.45 2.99
N TYR A 64 7.95 13.63 3.92
CA TYR A 64 9.33 13.66 4.40
C TYR A 64 10.32 13.05 3.39
N GLU A 65 9.89 12.11 2.54
CA GLU A 65 10.78 11.38 1.64
C GLU A 65 11.57 12.29 0.67
N PRO A 66 10.96 13.28 -0.01
CA PRO A 66 11.71 14.25 -0.82
C PRO A 66 12.73 15.07 -0.02
N ILE A 67 12.37 15.50 1.19
CA ILE A 67 13.25 16.30 2.04
C ILE A 67 14.48 15.50 2.47
N VAL A 68 14.24 14.25 2.92
CA VAL A 68 15.34 13.31 3.24
C VAL A 68 16.23 13.09 2.02
N HIS A 69 15.64 12.86 0.84
CA HIS A 69 16.39 12.64 -0.38
C HIS A 69 17.32 13.84 -0.71
N TRP A 70 16.81 15.05 -0.73
CA TRP A 70 17.59 16.26 -1.04
C TRP A 70 18.71 16.50 -0.02
N LEU A 71 18.42 16.42 1.27
CA LEU A 71 19.40 16.65 2.33
C LEU A 71 20.48 15.53 2.34
N SER A 72 20.08 14.28 2.19
CA SER A 72 21.02 13.16 2.16
C SER A 72 21.90 13.16 0.90
N SER A 73 21.33 13.53 -0.26
CA SER A 73 22.08 13.69 -1.52
C SER A 73 23.11 14.81 -1.43
N ALA A 74 22.87 15.82 -0.59
CA ALA A 74 23.81 16.87 -0.27
C ALA A 74 24.90 16.45 0.74
N GLY A 75 24.89 15.19 1.21
CA GLY A 75 25.85 14.65 2.18
C GLY A 75 25.54 14.99 3.64
N ILE A 76 24.34 15.48 3.94
CA ILE A 76 23.92 15.82 5.30
C ILE A 76 23.42 14.57 6.01
N PHE A 77 23.80 14.41 7.29
CA PHE A 77 23.26 13.33 8.14
C PHE A 77 21.78 13.61 8.43
N VAL A 78 20.89 12.74 7.99
CA VAL A 78 19.44 12.83 8.25
C VAL A 78 18.96 11.60 8.97
N SER A 79 18.16 11.79 10.01
CA SER A 79 17.47 10.72 10.74
C SER A 79 15.97 10.92 10.64
N ALA A 80 15.26 9.95 10.07
CA ALA A 80 13.79 9.90 10.05
C ALA A 80 13.30 9.00 11.19
N VAL A 81 12.59 9.56 12.16
CA VAL A 81 12.26 8.91 13.43
C VAL A 81 10.77 8.57 13.47
N ASN A 82 10.44 7.48 14.15
CA ASN A 82 9.04 7.10 14.37
C ASN A 82 8.33 8.17 15.22
N PRO A 83 7.17 8.70 14.77
CA PRO A 83 6.40 9.70 15.50
C PRO A 83 6.08 9.33 16.93
N ILE A 84 5.90 8.03 17.22
CA ILE A 84 5.64 7.53 18.59
C ILE A 84 6.81 7.88 19.52
N LEU A 85 8.05 7.78 19.05
CA LEU A 85 9.23 8.07 19.87
C LEU A 85 9.36 9.56 20.21
N ILE A 86 8.94 10.43 19.30
CA ILE A 86 8.92 11.88 19.52
C ILE A 86 7.72 12.26 20.38
N LYS A 87 6.56 11.62 20.18
CA LYS A 87 5.37 11.81 21.00
C LYS A 87 5.63 11.42 22.47
N ASP A 88 6.27 10.26 22.67
CA ASP A 88 6.57 9.73 24.02
C ASP A 88 7.77 10.44 24.67
N PHE A 89 8.48 11.29 23.93
CA PHE A 89 9.53 12.15 24.47
C PHE A 89 8.90 13.27 25.29
N ASN A 90 8.96 13.13 26.62
CA ASN A 90 8.49 14.15 27.56
C ASN A 90 9.50 15.31 27.59
N ASP A 91 9.03 16.45 27.13
CA ASP A 91 9.72 17.72 27.29
C ASP A 91 9.21 18.29 28.63
N ASP A 92 9.99 18.12 29.70
CA ASP A 92 9.56 18.28 31.10
C ASP A 92 9.08 19.70 31.49
N ASP A 93 9.10 20.67 30.57
CA ASP A 93 8.88 22.08 30.95
C ASP A 93 7.46 22.64 30.75
N THR A 94 6.50 21.89 30.17
CA THR A 94 5.15 22.44 30.01
C THR A 94 4.03 21.39 30.04
N PHE A 95 3.15 21.48 31.05
CA PHE A 95 1.92 20.71 31.14
C PHE A 95 0.90 20.96 30.00
N ARG A 96 1.08 22.02 29.19
CA ARG A 96 0.21 22.42 28.05
C ARG A 96 0.98 23.23 27.02
N ALA A 97 1.86 22.62 26.23
CA ALA A 97 2.39 23.30 25.06
C ALA A 97 1.31 23.39 23.96
N PRO A 98 1.08 24.56 23.33
CA PRO A 98 0.21 24.66 22.17
C PRO A 98 0.77 23.79 21.03
N LYS A 99 -0.06 22.98 20.45
CA LYS A 99 0.32 22.17 19.28
C LYS A 99 0.45 23.08 18.07
N THR A 100 1.70 23.41 17.70
CA THR A 100 2.04 24.21 16.53
C THR A 100 3.24 23.59 15.82
N ASP A 101 3.33 23.71 14.50
CA ASP A 101 4.47 23.23 13.71
C ASP A 101 5.82 23.74 14.28
N LYS A 102 5.84 24.97 14.82
CA LYS A 102 7.03 25.55 15.46
C LYS A 102 7.42 24.81 16.75
N ALA A 103 6.45 24.44 17.56
CA ALA A 103 6.68 23.68 18.78
C ALA A 103 7.10 22.23 18.44
N ASP A 104 6.50 21.64 17.42
CA ASP A 104 6.82 20.28 16.98
C ASP A 104 8.25 20.23 16.39
N ALA A 105 8.65 21.19 15.56
CA ALA A 105 10.04 21.29 15.08
C ALA A 105 11.04 21.46 16.25
N ALA A 106 10.72 22.29 17.24
CA ALA A 106 11.55 22.48 18.43
C ALA A 106 11.68 21.19 19.25
N LYS A 107 10.60 20.47 19.45
CA LYS A 107 10.56 19.17 20.14
C LYS A 107 11.42 18.15 19.41
N ILE A 108 11.34 18.08 18.07
CA ILE A 108 12.18 17.21 17.23
C ILE A 108 13.66 17.54 17.41
N ALA A 109 14.03 18.82 17.42
CA ALA A 109 15.43 19.21 17.63
C ALA A 109 15.96 18.84 19.03
N ARG A 110 15.17 19.02 20.10
CA ARG A 110 15.53 18.60 21.46
C ARG A 110 15.64 17.08 21.56
N TYR A 111 14.70 16.33 20.98
CA TYR A 111 14.79 14.88 20.86
C TYR A 111 16.11 14.44 20.20
N ALA A 112 16.51 15.12 19.14
CA ALA A 112 17.74 14.82 18.43
C ALA A 112 18.98 15.06 19.31
N LEU A 113 19.01 16.11 20.12
CA LEU A 113 20.09 16.37 21.07
C LEU A 113 20.16 15.31 22.17
N ASP A 114 19.02 14.95 22.76
CA ASP A 114 18.95 13.91 23.81
C ASP A 114 19.37 12.53 23.29
N ARG A 115 19.01 12.21 22.07
CA ARG A 115 19.25 10.92 21.44
C ARG A 115 20.44 10.93 20.47
N TRP A 116 21.34 11.90 20.53
CA TRP A 116 22.40 12.17 19.56
C TRP A 116 23.15 10.94 19.10
N THR A 117 23.64 10.11 20.02
CA THR A 117 24.39 8.88 19.74
C THR A 117 23.52 7.72 19.27
N LYS A 118 22.21 7.80 19.50
CA LYS A 118 21.24 6.76 19.11
C LYS A 118 20.57 7.04 17.77
N LEU A 119 20.70 8.28 17.24
CA LEU A 119 20.17 8.62 15.93
C LEU A 119 20.86 7.74 14.89
N LYS A 120 20.03 7.13 14.04
CA LYS A 120 20.50 6.35 12.90
C LYS A 120 20.36 7.19 11.65
N GLN A 121 21.42 7.24 10.86
CA GLN A 121 21.34 7.85 9.55
C GLN A 121 20.28 7.13 8.71
N TYR A 122 19.42 7.88 8.08
CA TYR A 122 18.43 7.33 7.16
C TYR A 122 19.20 6.68 6.00
N GLY A 123 19.06 5.36 5.90
CA GLY A 123 19.61 4.61 4.78
C GLY A 123 18.89 5.04 3.50
N HIS A 124 19.65 5.59 2.57
CA HIS A 124 19.13 5.95 1.26
C HIS A 124 18.67 4.66 0.57
N MET A 125 17.34 4.48 0.46
CA MET A 125 16.81 3.41 -0.37
C MET A 125 17.14 3.77 -1.82
N ASP A 126 17.79 2.86 -2.54
CA ASP A 126 18.07 3.11 -3.95
C ASP A 126 16.79 3.38 -4.74
N GLU A 127 16.94 4.06 -5.87
CA GLU A 127 15.81 4.52 -6.68
C GLU A 127 14.90 3.36 -7.11
N THR A 128 15.49 2.21 -7.45
CA THR A 128 14.76 1.02 -7.87
C THR A 128 13.84 0.50 -6.76
N ARG A 129 14.34 0.40 -5.52
CA ARG A 129 13.52 -0.06 -4.37
C ARG A 129 12.46 0.98 -3.98
N ASN A 130 12.76 2.28 -4.08
CA ASN A 130 11.77 3.34 -3.86
C ASN A 130 10.65 3.29 -4.90
N GLN A 131 11.00 3.11 -6.16
CA GLN A 131 10.04 2.96 -7.24
C GLN A 131 9.19 1.70 -7.04
N LEU A 132 9.82 0.57 -6.72
CA LEU A 132 9.14 -0.69 -6.45
C LEU A 132 8.13 -0.56 -5.29
N LYS A 133 8.53 0.08 -4.20
CA LYS A 133 7.64 0.37 -3.07
C LYS A 133 6.45 1.23 -3.45
N THR A 134 6.68 2.27 -4.27
CA THR A 134 5.61 3.16 -4.74
C THR A 134 4.64 2.39 -5.64
N MET A 135 5.15 1.58 -6.58
CA MET A 135 4.33 0.74 -7.44
C MET A 135 3.52 -0.29 -6.64
N ASN A 136 4.11 -0.91 -5.61
CA ASN A 136 3.41 -1.84 -4.73
C ASN A 136 2.25 -1.16 -3.97
N ARG A 137 2.43 0.10 -3.53
CA ARG A 137 1.35 0.87 -2.90
C ARG A 137 0.21 1.18 -3.87
N GLN A 138 0.54 1.52 -5.11
CA GLN A 138 -0.46 1.71 -6.17
C GLN A 138 -1.17 0.40 -6.51
N PHE A 139 -0.44 -0.72 -6.59
CA PHE A 139 -1.04 -2.04 -6.77
C PHE A 139 -2.07 -2.34 -5.67
N GLY A 140 -1.70 -2.14 -4.40
CA GLY A 140 -2.63 -2.32 -3.27
C GLY A 140 -3.89 -1.46 -3.40
N PHE A 141 -3.74 -0.18 -3.74
CA PHE A 141 -4.85 0.74 -3.96
C PHE A 141 -5.81 0.22 -5.05
N TYR A 142 -5.28 -0.19 -6.22
CA TYR A 142 -6.13 -0.69 -7.30
C TYR A 142 -6.72 -2.07 -7.00
N MET A 143 -6.06 -2.90 -6.18
CA MET A 143 -6.64 -4.16 -5.69
C MET A 143 -7.87 -3.92 -4.82
N ASP A 144 -7.82 -2.93 -3.92
CA ASP A 144 -8.96 -2.55 -3.08
C ASP A 144 -10.10 -1.98 -3.95
N GLN A 145 -9.79 -1.14 -4.95
CA GLN A 145 -10.76 -0.65 -5.94
C GLN A 145 -11.39 -1.80 -6.74
N LYS A 146 -10.58 -2.76 -7.24
CA LYS A 146 -11.08 -3.95 -7.95
C LYS A 146 -12.07 -4.74 -7.11
N THR A 147 -11.78 -4.92 -5.82
CA THR A 147 -12.67 -5.61 -4.89
C THR A 147 -13.98 -4.84 -4.70
N ALA A 148 -13.92 -3.53 -4.52
CA ALA A 148 -15.10 -2.68 -4.41
C ALA A 148 -15.97 -2.73 -5.69
N MET A 149 -15.34 -2.63 -6.87
CA MET A 149 -16.05 -2.70 -8.16
C MET A 149 -16.68 -4.08 -8.40
N LYS A 150 -15.98 -5.16 -8.02
CA LYS A 150 -16.52 -6.52 -8.08
C LYS A 150 -17.76 -6.67 -7.20
N ASN A 151 -17.69 -6.20 -5.95
CA ASN A 151 -18.83 -6.27 -5.03
C ASN A 151 -20.01 -5.42 -5.52
N ASN A 152 -19.75 -4.24 -6.07
CA ASN A 152 -20.78 -3.41 -6.68
C ASN A 152 -21.48 -4.10 -7.87
N LEU A 153 -20.70 -4.73 -8.75
CA LEU A 153 -21.28 -5.50 -9.87
C LEU A 153 -22.11 -6.69 -9.36
N ILE A 154 -21.66 -7.41 -8.33
CA ILE A 154 -22.43 -8.52 -7.74
C ILE A 154 -23.76 -8.00 -7.17
N ALA A 155 -23.75 -6.89 -6.44
CA ALA A 155 -24.96 -6.28 -5.90
C ALA A 155 -25.97 -5.91 -7.01
N LEU A 156 -25.51 -5.33 -8.13
CA LEU A 156 -26.36 -5.07 -9.29
C LEU A 156 -26.90 -6.37 -9.93
N LEU A 157 -26.11 -7.43 -9.93
CA LEU A 157 -26.56 -8.73 -10.45
C LEU A 157 -27.58 -9.39 -9.54
N ASP A 158 -27.51 -9.20 -8.22
CA ASP A 158 -28.52 -9.72 -7.31
C ASP A 158 -29.93 -9.15 -7.62
N GLU A 159 -29.98 -7.95 -8.21
CA GLU A 159 -31.22 -7.31 -8.62
C GLU A 159 -31.64 -7.59 -10.08
N THR A 160 -30.69 -8.02 -10.94
CA THR A 160 -30.93 -8.19 -12.39
C THR A 160 -30.77 -9.61 -12.88
N TYR A 161 -29.79 -10.34 -12.34
CA TYR A 161 -29.48 -11.73 -12.69
C TYR A 161 -28.80 -12.44 -11.50
N PRO A 162 -29.56 -12.76 -10.44
CA PRO A 162 -29.03 -13.33 -9.20
C PRO A 162 -28.15 -14.57 -9.44
N GLY A 163 -26.97 -14.59 -8.82
CA GLY A 163 -26.06 -15.72 -8.87
C GLY A 163 -25.27 -15.92 -10.19
N ALA A 164 -25.42 -15.01 -11.17
CA ALA A 164 -24.71 -15.13 -12.46
C ALA A 164 -23.17 -15.08 -12.31
N ASN A 165 -22.67 -14.45 -11.25
CA ASN A 165 -21.25 -14.44 -10.88
C ASN A 165 -20.69 -15.82 -10.53
N ASN A 166 -21.55 -16.80 -10.19
CA ASN A 166 -21.16 -18.16 -9.77
C ASN A 166 -21.25 -19.18 -10.90
N PHE A 167 -21.65 -18.78 -12.12
CA PHE A 167 -21.77 -19.74 -13.23
C PHE A 167 -20.43 -20.32 -13.70
N PHE A 168 -19.33 -19.65 -13.43
CA PHE A 168 -18.03 -20.05 -13.92
C PHE A 168 -16.97 -19.98 -12.82
N ASP A 169 -16.36 -21.12 -12.55
CA ASP A 169 -15.17 -21.23 -11.73
C ASP A 169 -13.91 -21.18 -12.64
N SER A 170 -13.56 -20.01 -13.12
CA SER A 170 -12.42 -19.82 -13.99
C SER A 170 -11.51 -18.70 -13.48
N LYS A 171 -10.20 -18.97 -13.48
CA LYS A 171 -9.20 -17.95 -13.16
C LYS A 171 -9.29 -16.77 -14.12
N ALA A 172 -8.89 -15.60 -13.65
CA ALA A 172 -8.70 -14.43 -14.53
C ALA A 172 -7.64 -14.73 -15.61
N ARG A 173 -7.82 -14.14 -16.77
CA ARG A 173 -6.83 -14.16 -17.84
C ARG A 173 -5.66 -13.22 -17.53
N GLU A 174 -4.62 -13.26 -18.33
CA GLU A 174 -3.44 -12.40 -18.19
C GLU A 174 -3.75 -10.89 -18.30
N ASP A 175 -4.81 -10.53 -19.01
CA ASP A 175 -5.33 -9.17 -19.09
C ASP A 175 -6.25 -8.76 -17.94
N GLY A 176 -6.48 -9.67 -16.98
CA GLY A 176 -7.35 -9.48 -15.84
C GLY A 176 -8.83 -9.75 -16.10
N SER A 177 -9.24 -10.06 -17.35
CA SER A 177 -10.63 -10.37 -17.68
C SER A 177 -11.08 -11.70 -17.08
N GLN A 178 -12.38 -11.79 -16.71
CA GLN A 178 -12.98 -12.99 -16.13
C GLN A 178 -14.19 -13.42 -16.93
N LYS A 179 -14.36 -14.73 -17.13
CA LYS A 179 -15.44 -15.31 -17.95
C LYS A 179 -16.84 -14.91 -17.47
N TRP A 180 -17.05 -14.87 -16.14
CA TRP A 180 -18.36 -14.48 -15.60
C TRP A 180 -18.65 -12.98 -15.84
N VAL A 181 -17.64 -12.12 -15.76
CA VAL A 181 -17.77 -10.67 -16.03
C VAL A 181 -18.09 -10.43 -17.50
N ASP A 182 -17.39 -11.10 -18.41
CA ASP A 182 -17.69 -11.07 -19.84
C ASP A 182 -19.08 -11.62 -20.17
N PHE A 183 -19.51 -12.65 -19.42
CA PHE A 183 -20.84 -13.24 -19.59
C PHE A 183 -21.94 -12.24 -19.23
N VAL A 184 -21.86 -11.61 -18.06
CA VAL A 184 -22.89 -10.64 -17.61
C VAL A 184 -22.87 -9.34 -18.41
N TYR A 185 -21.79 -8.99 -19.07
CA TYR A 185 -21.79 -7.91 -20.05
C TYR A 185 -22.76 -8.17 -21.20
N THR A 186 -22.85 -9.42 -21.63
CA THR A 186 -23.71 -9.85 -22.74
C THR A 186 -25.10 -10.24 -22.26
N TYR A 187 -25.16 -10.96 -21.15
CA TYR A 187 -26.37 -11.47 -20.51
C TYR A 187 -26.61 -10.73 -19.18
N TRP A 188 -26.80 -9.42 -19.27
CA TRP A 188 -26.87 -8.49 -18.15
C TRP A 188 -28.14 -8.58 -17.31
N HIS A 189 -29.14 -9.37 -17.77
CA HIS A 189 -30.41 -9.62 -17.12
C HIS A 189 -30.83 -11.07 -17.35
N VAL A 190 -31.53 -11.67 -16.38
CA VAL A 190 -31.98 -13.05 -16.47
C VAL A 190 -32.83 -13.32 -17.73
N ASP A 191 -33.63 -12.35 -18.17
CA ASP A 191 -34.43 -12.43 -19.40
C ASP A 191 -33.62 -12.41 -20.70
N CYS A 192 -32.34 -12.14 -20.63
CA CYS A 192 -31.45 -12.34 -21.78
C CYS A 192 -31.27 -13.83 -22.09
N VAL A 193 -31.49 -14.69 -21.09
CA VAL A 193 -31.44 -16.16 -21.18
C VAL A 193 -32.83 -16.76 -21.27
N ARG A 194 -33.68 -16.57 -20.27
CA ARG A 194 -35.01 -17.20 -20.19
C ARG A 194 -36.00 -16.73 -21.26
N GLY A 195 -35.79 -15.53 -21.82
CA GLY A 195 -36.57 -15.05 -22.96
C GLY A 195 -36.30 -15.78 -24.31
N LYS A 196 -35.46 -16.82 -24.30
CA LYS A 196 -35.13 -17.66 -25.45
C LYS A 196 -35.50 -19.11 -25.19
N SER A 197 -35.67 -19.91 -26.25
CA SER A 197 -35.70 -21.35 -26.08
C SER A 197 -34.30 -21.88 -25.72
N LEU A 198 -34.22 -23.03 -25.07
CA LEU A 198 -32.94 -23.69 -24.74
C LEU A 198 -32.02 -23.82 -25.98
N LYS A 199 -32.61 -24.24 -27.12
CA LYS A 199 -31.87 -24.36 -28.38
C LYS A 199 -31.28 -23.02 -28.82
N ALA A 200 -32.12 -21.97 -28.86
CA ALA A 200 -31.68 -20.62 -29.28
C ALA A 200 -30.63 -20.03 -28.31
N PHE A 201 -30.78 -20.25 -27.00
CA PHE A 201 -29.78 -19.84 -26.04
C PHE A 201 -28.46 -20.60 -26.23
N THR A 202 -28.52 -21.90 -26.40
CA THR A 202 -27.32 -22.76 -26.60
C THR A 202 -26.52 -22.32 -27.83
N GLU A 203 -27.20 -22.08 -28.96
CA GLU A 203 -26.56 -21.58 -30.19
C GLU A 203 -25.94 -20.17 -29.99
N HIS A 204 -26.66 -19.29 -29.30
CA HIS A 204 -26.15 -17.93 -29.01
C HIS A 204 -24.95 -17.97 -28.06
N TYR A 205 -24.99 -18.82 -27.02
CA TYR A 205 -23.88 -19.01 -26.07
C TYR A 205 -22.66 -19.64 -26.75
N GLN A 206 -22.86 -20.59 -27.67
CA GLN A 206 -21.77 -21.14 -28.48
C GLN A 206 -21.05 -20.09 -29.32
N LYS A 207 -21.82 -19.23 -30.01
CA LYS A 207 -21.28 -18.10 -30.79
C LYS A 207 -20.55 -17.10 -29.89
N TRP A 208 -21.08 -16.83 -28.72
CA TRP A 208 -20.45 -15.97 -27.72
C TRP A 208 -19.12 -16.56 -27.22
N CYS A 209 -19.09 -17.85 -26.85
CA CYS A 209 -17.87 -18.54 -26.45
C CYS A 209 -16.79 -18.45 -27.53
N LYS A 210 -17.16 -18.73 -28.79
CA LYS A 210 -16.24 -18.65 -29.94
C LYS A 210 -15.66 -17.24 -30.12
N ARG A 211 -16.52 -16.22 -30.07
CA ARG A 211 -16.10 -14.81 -30.22
C ARG A 211 -15.18 -14.34 -29.09
N LYS A 212 -15.41 -14.78 -27.86
CA LYS A 212 -14.67 -14.40 -26.69
C LYS A 212 -13.48 -15.34 -26.39
N GLY A 213 -13.26 -16.37 -27.18
CA GLY A 213 -12.18 -17.34 -26.99
C GLY A 213 -12.35 -18.19 -25.72
N TYR A 214 -13.60 -18.53 -25.36
CA TYR A 214 -13.90 -19.44 -24.26
C TYR A 214 -14.28 -20.83 -24.74
N ASN A 215 -13.96 -21.84 -23.96
CA ASN A 215 -14.43 -23.20 -24.20
C ASN A 215 -15.95 -23.28 -24.08
N PHE A 216 -16.60 -23.87 -25.09
CA PHE A 216 -18.01 -24.13 -25.11
C PHE A 216 -18.32 -25.53 -24.58
N GLY A 217 -19.37 -25.64 -23.77
CA GLY A 217 -19.91 -26.91 -23.30
C GLY A 217 -21.44 -26.89 -23.33
N VAL A 218 -22.05 -27.87 -24.04
CA VAL A 218 -23.52 -28.01 -24.11
C VAL A 218 -24.12 -28.21 -22.73
N ARG A 219 -23.49 -29.05 -21.89
CA ARG A 219 -23.93 -29.27 -20.52
C ARG A 219 -23.99 -27.97 -19.71
N LYS A 220 -22.95 -27.11 -19.85
CA LYS A 220 -22.91 -25.83 -19.17
C LYS A 220 -23.98 -24.85 -19.67
N ALA A 221 -24.25 -24.85 -20.98
CA ALA A 221 -25.34 -24.04 -21.53
C ALA A 221 -26.71 -24.46 -20.95
N LYS A 222 -26.97 -25.79 -20.86
CA LYS A 222 -28.20 -26.33 -20.27
C LYS A 222 -28.31 -25.97 -18.77
N GLU A 223 -27.24 -26.13 -18.01
CA GLU A 223 -27.17 -25.78 -16.57
C GLU A 223 -27.52 -24.29 -16.36
N ILE A 224 -26.87 -23.37 -17.11
CA ILE A 224 -27.15 -21.92 -17.03
C ILE A 224 -28.62 -21.65 -17.36
N TYR A 225 -29.18 -22.27 -18.39
CA TYR A 225 -30.55 -22.09 -18.81
C TYR A 225 -31.56 -22.55 -17.75
N GLU A 226 -31.35 -23.73 -17.19
CA GLU A 226 -32.18 -24.33 -16.14
C GLU A 226 -32.14 -23.47 -14.87
N MET A 227 -30.96 -23.07 -14.43
CA MET A 227 -30.81 -22.18 -13.27
C MET A 227 -31.52 -20.84 -13.51
N SER A 228 -31.40 -20.26 -14.70
CA SER A 228 -32.03 -18.98 -15.05
C SER A 228 -33.57 -19.04 -15.07
N SER A 229 -34.14 -20.18 -15.39
CA SER A 229 -35.61 -20.34 -15.51
C SER A 229 -36.36 -20.11 -14.21
N GLY A 230 -35.73 -20.39 -13.04
CA GLY A 230 -36.31 -20.20 -11.72
C GLY A 230 -36.01 -18.86 -11.05
N LEU A 231 -35.18 -18.00 -11.66
CA LEU A 231 -34.74 -16.76 -11.03
C LEU A 231 -35.75 -15.62 -11.25
N ILE A 232 -35.82 -14.74 -10.25
CA ILE A 232 -36.65 -13.52 -10.29
C ILE A 232 -35.69 -12.32 -10.28
N ALA A 233 -35.82 -11.44 -11.26
CA ALA A 233 -35.15 -10.14 -11.25
C ALA A 233 -36.04 -9.08 -10.58
N MET A 234 -35.42 -8.16 -9.83
CA MET A 234 -36.12 -7.03 -9.21
C MET A 234 -36.30 -5.88 -10.20
N PHE A 235 -35.28 -5.59 -11.00
CA PHE A 235 -35.34 -4.54 -12.01
C PHE A 235 -35.89 -5.06 -13.35
N PRO A 236 -36.51 -4.17 -14.16
CA PRO A 236 -36.96 -4.54 -15.50
C PRO A 236 -35.77 -4.70 -16.46
N LYS A 237 -36.02 -5.47 -17.52
CA LYS A 237 -35.08 -5.59 -18.64
C LYS A 237 -35.22 -4.39 -19.58
N ASP A 238 -34.61 -3.27 -19.24
CA ASP A 238 -34.64 -2.02 -20.02
C ASP A 238 -33.22 -1.47 -20.31
N ASP A 239 -33.13 -0.35 -21.01
CA ASP A 239 -31.84 0.23 -21.39
C ASP A 239 -31.11 0.86 -20.18
N ASN A 240 -31.82 1.33 -19.15
CA ASN A 240 -31.20 1.86 -17.94
C ASN A 240 -30.50 0.75 -17.15
N THR A 241 -31.20 -0.35 -16.91
CA THR A 241 -30.66 -1.53 -16.23
C THR A 241 -29.44 -2.09 -17.00
N LYS A 242 -29.54 -2.16 -18.33
CA LYS A 242 -28.43 -2.58 -19.19
C LYS A 242 -27.23 -1.65 -19.09
N MET A 243 -27.46 -0.34 -19.08
CA MET A 243 -26.42 0.67 -18.93
C MET A 243 -25.69 0.49 -17.58
N LEU A 244 -26.41 0.36 -16.46
CA LEU A 244 -25.84 0.20 -15.13
C LEU A 244 -24.91 -1.01 -15.04
N VAL A 245 -25.38 -2.19 -15.47
CA VAL A 245 -24.58 -3.42 -15.42
C VAL A 245 -23.37 -3.31 -16.33
N ARG A 246 -23.52 -2.82 -17.55
CA ARG A 246 -22.39 -2.68 -18.49
C ARG A 246 -21.34 -1.70 -18.01
N GLN A 247 -21.75 -0.56 -17.48
CA GLN A 247 -20.83 0.42 -16.90
C GLN A 247 -20.05 -0.18 -15.72
N ALA A 248 -20.70 -0.93 -14.83
CA ALA A 248 -20.03 -1.61 -13.73
C ALA A 248 -19.00 -2.64 -14.23
N VAL A 249 -19.34 -3.40 -15.30
CA VAL A 249 -18.42 -4.32 -15.95
C VAL A 249 -17.22 -3.60 -16.58
N ASP A 250 -17.45 -2.50 -17.31
CA ASP A 250 -16.39 -1.75 -17.98
C ASP A 250 -15.38 -1.18 -16.96
N VAL A 251 -15.87 -0.63 -15.85
CA VAL A 251 -15.02 -0.12 -14.76
C VAL A 251 -14.24 -1.26 -14.09
N LEU A 252 -14.88 -2.40 -13.82
CA LEU A 252 -14.20 -3.56 -13.24
C LEU A 252 -13.10 -4.12 -14.17
N ASN A 253 -13.37 -4.21 -15.46
CA ASN A 253 -12.40 -4.70 -16.45
C ASN A 253 -11.22 -3.72 -16.58
N SER A 254 -11.47 -2.41 -16.65
CA SER A 254 -10.41 -1.38 -16.71
C SER A 254 -9.52 -1.44 -15.46
N THR A 255 -10.12 -1.55 -14.28
CA THR A 255 -9.37 -1.67 -13.02
C THR A 255 -8.58 -2.98 -12.96
N SER A 256 -9.19 -4.09 -13.42
CA SER A 256 -8.52 -5.40 -13.47
C SER A 256 -7.30 -5.38 -14.40
N ALA A 257 -7.42 -4.78 -15.59
CA ALA A 257 -6.30 -4.63 -16.53
C ALA A 257 -5.16 -3.78 -15.92
N THR A 258 -5.50 -2.73 -15.18
CA THR A 258 -4.51 -1.88 -14.47
C THR A 258 -3.77 -2.68 -13.40
N VAL A 259 -4.47 -3.49 -12.61
CA VAL A 259 -3.87 -4.38 -11.59
C VAL A 259 -2.88 -5.36 -12.24
N GLU A 260 -3.28 -6.05 -13.32
CA GLU A 260 -2.43 -7.03 -13.98
C GLU A 260 -1.20 -6.40 -14.66
N ARG A 261 -1.35 -5.19 -15.21
CA ARG A 261 -0.20 -4.44 -15.72
C ARG A 261 0.78 -4.07 -14.62
N LEU A 262 0.29 -3.52 -13.50
CA LEU A 262 1.15 -3.18 -12.37
C LEU A 262 1.85 -4.42 -11.79
N ARG A 263 1.14 -5.55 -11.68
CA ARG A 263 1.74 -6.81 -11.21
C ARG A 263 2.93 -7.22 -12.06
N ARG A 264 2.80 -7.17 -13.39
CA ARG A 264 3.89 -7.51 -14.32
C ARG A 264 5.07 -6.55 -14.22
N GLU A 265 4.80 -5.25 -14.16
CA GLU A 265 5.88 -4.25 -14.05
C GLU A 265 6.59 -4.31 -12.69
N ILE A 266 5.87 -4.59 -11.59
CA ILE A 266 6.44 -4.82 -10.27
C ILE A 266 7.35 -6.05 -10.28
N ASP A 267 6.91 -7.16 -10.86
CA ASP A 267 7.68 -8.38 -10.98
C ASP A 267 8.94 -8.18 -11.82
N LYS A 268 8.80 -7.52 -12.98
CA LYS A 268 9.91 -7.16 -13.86
C LYS A 268 10.94 -6.27 -13.16
N LEU A 269 10.49 -5.24 -12.42
CA LEU A 269 11.40 -4.36 -11.70
C LEU A 269 12.09 -5.09 -10.55
N ALA A 270 11.34 -5.89 -9.78
CA ALA A 270 11.90 -6.68 -8.68
C ALA A 270 12.94 -7.71 -9.17
N SER A 271 12.75 -8.29 -10.36
CA SER A 271 13.68 -9.28 -10.93
C SER A 271 15.09 -8.72 -11.20
N THR A 272 15.26 -7.40 -11.21
CA THR A 272 16.59 -6.75 -11.33
C THR A 272 17.36 -6.71 -10.02
N LEU A 273 16.71 -7.02 -8.89
CA LEU A 273 17.30 -6.94 -7.56
C LEU A 273 17.95 -8.29 -7.14
N PRO A 274 19.10 -8.27 -6.48
CA PRO A 274 19.84 -9.49 -6.14
C PRO A 274 19.10 -10.41 -5.16
N GLU A 275 18.22 -9.87 -4.33
CA GLU A 275 17.39 -10.64 -3.39
C GLU A 275 16.23 -11.37 -4.04
N TYR A 276 15.85 -11.05 -5.27
CA TYR A 276 14.69 -11.62 -5.94
C TYR A 276 14.71 -13.16 -6.01
N PRO A 277 15.78 -13.82 -6.51
CA PRO A 277 15.82 -15.30 -6.55
C PRO A 277 15.76 -15.92 -5.17
N VAL A 278 16.34 -15.28 -4.15
CA VAL A 278 16.33 -15.77 -2.76
C VAL A 278 14.90 -15.73 -2.20
N VAL A 279 14.17 -14.66 -2.46
CA VAL A 279 12.79 -14.50 -1.98
C VAL A 279 11.85 -15.46 -2.69
N LEU A 280 12.00 -15.69 -3.99
CA LEU A 280 11.19 -16.67 -4.73
C LEU A 280 11.46 -18.12 -4.35
N ALA A 281 12.62 -18.42 -3.74
CA ALA A 281 12.92 -19.75 -3.22
C ALA A 281 12.23 -20.06 -1.88
N MET A 282 11.54 -19.08 -1.27
CA MET A 282 10.78 -19.29 -0.04
C MET A 282 9.45 -19.97 -0.34
N ASP A 283 9.05 -20.94 0.50
CA ASP A 283 7.74 -21.59 0.39
C ASP A 283 6.60 -20.58 0.47
N GLY A 284 5.57 -20.77 -0.34
CA GLY A 284 4.41 -19.88 -0.41
C GLY A 284 4.66 -18.51 -1.08
N VAL A 285 5.88 -18.25 -1.57
CA VAL A 285 6.24 -16.98 -2.19
C VAL A 285 6.36 -17.14 -3.71
N GLY A 286 5.39 -16.60 -4.44
CA GLY A 286 5.42 -16.56 -5.91
C GLY A 286 5.75 -15.17 -6.47
N THR A 287 5.68 -15.06 -7.81
CA THR A 287 5.99 -13.83 -8.58
C THR A 287 5.08 -12.63 -8.27
N THR A 288 4.08 -12.79 -7.43
CA THR A 288 3.25 -11.69 -6.93
C THR A 288 3.68 -11.27 -5.52
N LEU A 289 3.80 -12.22 -4.60
CA LEU A 289 4.11 -11.93 -3.19
C LEU A 289 5.60 -11.65 -2.96
N GLY A 290 6.49 -12.26 -3.74
CA GLY A 290 7.93 -12.01 -3.68
C GLY A 290 8.30 -10.55 -3.93
N PRO A 291 7.91 -9.98 -5.08
CA PRO A 291 8.11 -8.56 -5.35
C PRO A 291 7.50 -7.63 -4.30
N GLN A 292 6.30 -7.95 -3.77
CA GLN A 292 5.68 -7.18 -2.70
C GLN A 292 6.49 -7.23 -1.40
N LEU A 293 7.03 -8.41 -1.06
CA LEU A 293 7.88 -8.58 0.11
C LEU A 293 9.15 -7.72 -0.01
N ILE A 294 9.83 -7.78 -1.17
CA ILE A 294 11.01 -6.96 -1.46
C ILE A 294 10.68 -5.47 -1.37
N ALA A 295 9.56 -5.04 -1.97
CA ALA A 295 9.12 -3.65 -1.96
C ALA A 295 8.88 -3.11 -0.54
N GLU A 296 8.31 -3.91 0.34
CA GLU A 296 7.97 -3.48 1.70
C GLU A 296 9.15 -3.58 2.67
N ILE A 297 10.05 -4.53 2.49
CA ILE A 297 11.29 -4.63 3.26
C ILE A 297 12.27 -3.53 2.83
N GLY A 298 12.38 -3.27 1.54
CA GLY A 298 13.40 -2.39 0.98
C GLY A 298 14.79 -3.00 1.10
N ASP A 299 15.79 -2.22 1.48
CA ASP A 299 17.15 -2.73 1.70
C ASP A 299 17.19 -3.57 2.99
N VAL A 300 17.38 -4.89 2.82
CA VAL A 300 17.45 -5.84 3.94
C VAL A 300 18.70 -5.64 4.79
N THR A 301 19.77 -5.08 4.23
CA THR A 301 21.06 -4.90 4.95
C THR A 301 20.96 -3.89 6.09
N ARG A 302 19.96 -3.03 6.09
CA ARG A 302 19.66 -2.10 7.19
C ARG A 302 19.25 -2.79 8.50
N PHE A 303 18.86 -4.07 8.43
CA PHE A 303 18.46 -4.84 9.59
C PHE A 303 19.63 -5.68 10.13
N THR A 304 20.21 -5.28 11.23
CA THR A 304 21.35 -5.97 11.85
C THR A 304 20.98 -7.26 12.57
N LYS A 305 19.70 -7.45 12.90
CA LYS A 305 19.18 -8.62 13.65
C LYS A 305 17.80 -9.01 13.11
N ARG A 306 17.48 -10.31 13.16
CA ARG A 306 16.15 -10.83 12.78
C ARG A 306 15.00 -10.12 13.53
N GLY A 307 15.15 -9.88 14.83
CA GLY A 307 14.16 -9.16 15.64
C GLY A 307 13.87 -7.73 15.16
N ALA A 308 14.84 -7.06 14.52
CA ALA A 308 14.61 -5.73 13.96
C ALA A 308 13.65 -5.78 12.76
N LEU A 309 13.74 -6.80 11.90
CA LEU A 309 12.79 -7.00 10.78
C LEU A 309 11.41 -7.39 11.30
N THR A 310 11.33 -8.27 12.31
CA THR A 310 10.08 -8.68 12.97
C THR A 310 9.36 -7.47 13.58
N ALA A 311 10.10 -6.62 14.31
CA ALA A 311 9.59 -5.38 14.88
C ALA A 311 9.16 -4.37 13.80
N PHE A 312 9.95 -4.28 12.69
CA PHE A 312 9.60 -3.44 11.54
C PHE A 312 8.30 -3.89 10.87
N ALA A 313 8.02 -5.19 10.83
CA ALA A 313 6.73 -5.72 10.37
C ALA A 313 5.61 -5.52 11.42
N GLY A 314 5.97 -5.32 12.69
CA GLY A 314 5.03 -5.23 13.80
C GLY A 314 4.33 -6.55 14.09
N VAL A 315 5.02 -7.68 13.85
CA VAL A 315 4.54 -9.04 14.16
C VAL A 315 5.20 -9.60 15.43
N ASP A 316 6.13 -8.85 16.03
CA ASP A 316 6.72 -9.17 17.31
C ASP A 316 5.66 -9.24 18.43
N PRO A 317 5.66 -10.26 19.28
CA PRO A 317 4.81 -10.29 20.46
C PRO A 317 5.28 -9.24 21.46
N GLY A 318 4.39 -8.37 21.92
CA GLY A 318 4.67 -7.47 23.03
C GLY A 318 4.93 -8.30 24.30
N GLY A 319 6.12 -8.19 24.90
CA GLY A 319 6.39 -8.76 26.22
C GLY A 319 5.55 -8.00 27.25
N ASP A 320 4.65 -8.67 27.92
CA ASP A 320 3.85 -8.12 29.01
C ASP A 320 4.13 -8.98 30.25
N GLN A 321 5.19 -8.64 30.95
CA GLN A 321 5.53 -9.19 32.27
C GLN A 321 5.20 -8.14 33.35
N SER A 322 4.21 -8.40 34.16
CA SER A 322 3.89 -7.61 35.33
C SER A 322 3.88 -8.54 36.55
N GLY A 323 4.96 -8.48 37.34
CA GLY A 323 5.13 -9.32 38.51
C GLY A 323 5.13 -10.82 38.17
N ASP A 324 4.42 -11.64 38.95
CA ASP A 324 4.33 -13.10 38.78
C ASP A 324 3.35 -13.55 37.67
N HIS A 325 2.77 -12.62 36.90
CA HIS A 325 1.83 -12.92 35.83
C HIS A 325 2.49 -12.84 34.47
N GLU A 326 2.78 -13.98 33.88
CA GLU A 326 3.19 -14.15 32.48
C GLU A 326 1.95 -14.45 31.61
N ARG A 327 1.62 -13.58 30.66
CA ARG A 327 0.53 -13.84 29.73
C ARG A 327 0.86 -15.01 28.80
N LYS A 328 0.01 -16.03 28.77
CA LYS A 328 0.16 -17.23 27.91
C LYS A 328 0.04 -16.99 26.42
N SER A 329 -0.44 -15.84 25.98
CA SER A 329 -0.55 -15.47 24.56
C SER A 329 -0.39 -13.97 24.38
N ASN A 330 0.61 -13.58 23.60
CA ASN A 330 0.90 -12.18 23.29
C ASN A 330 0.37 -11.82 21.91
N ARG A 331 -0.40 -10.74 21.81
CA ARG A 331 -0.85 -10.18 20.53
C ARG A 331 0.34 -9.52 19.82
N THR A 332 0.31 -9.52 18.48
CA THR A 332 1.30 -8.79 17.68
C THR A 332 1.28 -7.29 18.03
N SER A 333 2.46 -6.66 18.10
CA SER A 333 2.61 -5.26 18.55
C SER A 333 1.88 -4.27 17.63
N LYS A 334 1.74 -4.59 16.35
CA LYS A 334 1.20 -3.73 15.28
C LYS A 334 1.88 -2.37 15.13
N LYS A 335 3.03 -2.15 15.81
CA LYS A 335 3.78 -0.88 15.81
C LYS A 335 4.67 -0.69 14.58
N GLY A 336 4.71 -1.68 13.66
CA GLY A 336 5.51 -1.67 12.43
C GLY A 336 4.68 -1.40 11.17
N SER A 337 5.28 -1.72 9.99
CA SER A 337 4.65 -1.56 8.68
C SER A 337 3.39 -2.41 8.51
N PRO A 338 2.19 -1.82 8.34
CA PRO A 338 0.97 -2.58 8.13
C PRO A 338 0.97 -3.31 6.78
N HIS A 339 1.67 -2.76 5.79
CA HIS A 339 1.74 -3.35 4.46
C HIS A 339 2.63 -4.59 4.43
N LEU A 340 3.84 -4.52 5.05
CA LEU A 340 4.69 -5.69 5.20
C LEU A 340 3.96 -6.79 5.99
N ARG A 341 3.31 -6.41 7.09
CA ARG A 341 2.53 -7.35 7.91
C ARG A 341 1.42 -8.01 7.09
N LYS A 342 0.65 -7.25 6.28
CA LYS A 342 -0.37 -7.80 5.37
C LYS A 342 0.24 -8.83 4.42
N THR A 343 1.36 -8.50 3.77
CA THR A 343 2.06 -9.41 2.83
C THR A 343 2.50 -10.69 3.52
N LEU A 344 3.08 -10.59 4.73
CA LEU A 344 3.51 -11.76 5.51
C LEU A 344 2.33 -12.68 5.89
N PHE A 345 1.20 -12.12 6.29
CA PHE A 345 0.00 -12.92 6.58
C PHE A 345 -0.54 -13.64 5.34
N VAL A 346 -0.56 -12.97 4.18
CA VAL A 346 -1.00 -13.61 2.92
C VAL A 346 -0.05 -14.73 2.50
N ILE A 347 1.25 -14.58 2.72
CA ILE A 347 2.24 -15.66 2.48
C ILE A 347 1.95 -16.83 3.42
N MET A 348 1.74 -16.58 4.69
CA MET A 348 1.45 -17.61 5.70
C MET A 348 0.16 -18.38 5.36
N ASP A 349 -0.91 -17.69 4.96
CA ASP A 349 -2.16 -18.31 4.54
C ASP A 349 -2.00 -19.21 3.29
N GLY A 350 -1.00 -18.93 2.45
CA GLY A 350 -0.69 -19.75 1.28
C GLY A 350 0.18 -20.98 1.58
N ILE A 351 0.77 -21.06 2.77
CA ILE A 351 1.59 -22.21 3.22
C ILE A 351 0.75 -23.21 4.01
N LEU A 352 -0.27 -22.73 4.71
CA LEU A 352 -1.23 -23.54 5.48
C LEU A 352 -2.26 -24.23 4.59
#